data_98ebbb199dbf51972300ce0104e4cafd
#
_entry.id   98ebbb199dbf51972300ce0104e4cafd
#
_cell.length_a   1.000
_cell.length_b   1.000
_cell.length_c   1.000
_cell.angle_alpha   90.00
_cell.angle_beta   90.00
_cell.angle_gamma   90.00
#
_symmetry.space_group_name_H-M   'P 1'
#
loop_
_entity.id
_entity.type
_entity.pdbx_description
1 polymer ?
#
loop_
_entity_poly.entity_id
_entity_poly.type
_entity_poly.pdbx_seq_one_letter_code
_entity_poly.pdbx_strand_id
1 'polypeptide(L)'
;LPGSMMVIAGGLLVRAGTIDFFDLAWFVAIGAIIGAEISYRFGRIGALRLSKKSQVRGSKYATKAKDMLGRYGGFSMVVSRFLGPVSAFVPFSWAMAGMPRRKFIVWNILSAVPYALVLPALGYFMADALALIGPKAGRVLFVLMLALAVFFGLWFVANRIRRNMAGLHAMLAWSKAMITGFGWIKRSASRWPGLARFMSHRFDTTRLSGLCLTLAGLAAAYLGWSLVVTATNVFPASLASQIDQRLAALLFALRDPWLIQVFSTITAFGDSRVIAALLFGVVLALALQKQWAPALGIALATFGNVLTVTILKYTIGRPRPVFAYYVETSGSFPSGHAAISVVFYGMLAFILWRQRRVAPVLALVFALVMAFGIGLSRLYLVEHYLSDVLNGAIIGALWLGIGVAFTEWWRARFAIQPRQSPLRAVPALPIAAAMIFAAYTITTYAPAVTGIHTERPRLVATDAEIAASIAPATTSMTGTELAPIALVIMAPDMDAIIARLGVAGWAQSPAPGLAEAILAAFGSDAQDEHPTARAWVFWGNQPVFATFTKDD
;
A
#
# COMPACT_ATOMS: atom_id res chain seq x y z
N LEU A 1 -7.62 6.28 -1.82
CA LEU A 1 -6.91 5.99 -3.08
C LEU A 1 -6.31 7.29 -3.62
N PRO A 2 -5.10 7.26 -4.20
CA PRO A 2 -4.57 8.43 -4.89
C PRO A 2 -5.52 8.82 -6.03
N GLY A 3 -5.89 10.12 -6.13
CA GLY A 3 -6.83 10.59 -7.13
C GLY A 3 -6.51 10.19 -8.58
N SER A 4 -5.22 10.04 -8.91
CA SER A 4 -4.78 9.55 -10.22
C SER A 4 -5.22 8.12 -10.51
N MET A 5 -5.27 7.23 -9.51
CA MET A 5 -5.77 5.88 -9.69
C MET A 5 -7.28 5.85 -9.94
N MET A 6 -8.03 6.72 -9.27
CA MET A 6 -9.47 6.87 -9.52
C MET A 6 -9.75 7.36 -10.94
N VAL A 7 -8.92 8.26 -11.45
CA VAL A 7 -9.06 8.77 -12.84
C VAL A 7 -8.75 7.68 -13.87
N ILE A 8 -7.72 6.85 -13.63
CA ILE A 8 -7.40 5.69 -14.49
C ILE A 8 -8.55 4.66 -14.44
N ALA A 9 -9.08 4.38 -13.24
CA ALA A 9 -10.25 3.51 -13.09
C ALA A 9 -11.48 4.06 -13.82
N GLY A 10 -11.68 5.39 -13.79
CA GLY A 10 -12.69 6.06 -14.62
C GLY A 10 -12.52 5.81 -16.12
N GLY A 11 -11.27 5.73 -16.62
CA GLY A 11 -10.99 5.36 -18.02
C GLY A 11 -11.40 3.93 -18.38
N LEU A 12 -11.31 2.98 -17.44
CA LEU A 12 -11.86 1.63 -17.61
C LEU A 12 -13.41 1.68 -17.73
N LEU A 13 -14.07 2.54 -16.91
CA LEU A 13 -15.53 2.74 -16.97
C LEU A 13 -15.97 3.37 -18.31
N VAL A 14 -15.17 4.29 -18.84
CA VAL A 14 -15.41 4.84 -20.19
C VAL A 14 -15.39 3.74 -21.25
N ARG A 15 -14.42 2.80 -21.15
CA ARG A 15 -14.33 1.68 -22.10
C ARG A 15 -15.50 0.70 -21.95
N ALA A 16 -16.00 0.54 -20.74
CA ALA A 16 -17.19 -0.25 -20.45
C ALA A 16 -18.49 0.42 -20.90
N GLY A 17 -18.44 1.67 -21.41
CA GLY A 17 -19.60 2.42 -21.88
C GLY A 17 -20.47 3.04 -20.78
N THR A 18 -20.01 3.00 -19.51
CA THR A 18 -20.79 3.50 -18.37
C THR A 18 -20.65 5.01 -18.13
N ILE A 19 -19.58 5.61 -18.64
CA ILE A 19 -19.31 7.05 -18.53
C ILE A 19 -18.78 7.55 -19.88
N ASP A 20 -19.20 8.74 -20.30
CA ASP A 20 -18.60 9.38 -21.46
C ASP A 20 -17.18 9.86 -21.17
N PHE A 21 -16.29 9.74 -22.18
CA PHE A 21 -14.88 10.12 -22.04
C PHE A 21 -14.72 11.62 -21.75
N PHE A 22 -15.48 12.44 -22.45
CA PHE A 22 -15.38 13.88 -22.32
C PHE A 22 -15.99 14.37 -21.01
N ASP A 23 -17.06 13.74 -20.55
CA ASP A 23 -17.65 14.04 -19.23
C ASP A 23 -16.64 13.75 -18.12
N LEU A 24 -16.03 12.57 -18.13
CA LEU A 24 -14.97 12.25 -17.18
C LEU A 24 -13.81 13.25 -17.25
N ALA A 25 -13.34 13.57 -18.46
CA ALA A 25 -12.23 14.51 -18.65
C ALA A 25 -12.60 15.91 -18.11
N TRP A 26 -13.83 16.38 -18.32
CA TRP A 26 -14.32 17.65 -17.79
C TRP A 26 -14.31 17.66 -16.25
N PHE A 27 -14.89 16.65 -15.62
CA PHE A 27 -14.90 16.55 -14.14
C PHE A 27 -13.49 16.52 -13.56
N VAL A 28 -12.60 15.75 -14.17
CA VAL A 28 -11.19 15.65 -13.75
C VAL A 28 -10.47 17.00 -13.94
N ALA A 29 -10.67 17.68 -15.05
CA ALA A 29 -10.06 19.00 -15.33
C ALA A 29 -10.52 20.04 -14.32
N ILE A 30 -11.83 20.16 -14.10
CA ILE A 30 -12.43 21.13 -13.17
C ILE A 30 -11.94 20.85 -11.75
N GLY A 31 -12.01 19.61 -11.28
CA GLY A 31 -11.53 19.21 -9.95
C GLY A 31 -10.05 19.53 -9.74
N ALA A 32 -9.23 19.27 -10.76
CA ALA A 32 -7.81 19.57 -10.74
C ALA A 32 -7.51 21.09 -10.73
N ILE A 33 -8.27 21.90 -11.46
CA ILE A 33 -8.14 23.36 -11.48
C ILE A 33 -8.53 23.95 -10.13
N ILE A 34 -9.66 23.51 -9.56
CA ILE A 34 -10.16 23.99 -8.27
C ILE A 34 -9.17 23.63 -7.15
N GLY A 35 -8.70 22.40 -7.10
CA GLY A 35 -7.74 21.94 -6.10
C GLY A 35 -6.43 22.73 -6.11
N ALA A 36 -5.92 23.03 -7.30
CA ALA A 36 -4.72 23.86 -7.46
C ALA A 36 -4.97 25.34 -7.08
N GLU A 37 -6.14 25.89 -7.39
CA GLU A 37 -6.51 27.27 -7.00
C GLU A 37 -6.61 27.40 -5.46
N ILE A 38 -7.22 26.42 -4.80
CA ILE A 38 -7.28 26.36 -3.33
C ILE A 38 -5.85 26.36 -2.74
N SER A 39 -4.98 25.48 -3.23
CA SER A 39 -3.58 25.40 -2.78
C SER A 39 -2.82 26.71 -3.03
N TYR A 40 -3.01 27.35 -4.17
CA TYR A 40 -2.39 28.63 -4.49
C TYR A 40 -2.87 29.74 -3.53
N ARG A 41 -4.18 29.82 -3.23
CA ARG A 41 -4.73 30.78 -2.26
C ARG A 41 -4.14 30.61 -0.86
N PHE A 42 -4.05 29.37 -0.38
CA PHE A 42 -3.39 29.08 0.89
C PHE A 42 -1.93 29.52 0.89
N GLY A 43 -1.19 29.25 -0.19
CA GLY A 43 0.19 29.70 -0.33
C GLY A 43 0.33 31.21 -0.31
N ARG A 44 -0.60 31.94 -0.92
CA ARG A 44 -0.61 33.42 -0.97
C ARG A 44 -0.93 34.05 0.38
N ILE A 45 -1.89 33.49 1.12
CA ILE A 45 -2.20 33.93 2.50
C ILE A 45 -0.96 33.70 3.40
N GLY A 46 -0.28 32.57 3.25
CA GLY A 46 0.98 32.29 3.95
C GLY A 46 2.07 33.33 3.62
N ALA A 47 2.24 33.66 2.33
CA ALA A 47 3.21 34.66 1.89
C ALA A 47 2.94 36.05 2.44
N LEU A 48 1.68 36.51 2.44
CA LEU A 48 1.28 37.83 2.98
C LEU A 48 1.51 37.94 4.49
N ARG A 49 1.26 36.87 5.24
CA ARG A 49 1.49 36.86 6.69
C ARG A 49 2.97 36.86 7.06
N LEU A 50 3.81 36.32 6.20
CA LEU A 50 5.28 36.25 6.37
C LEU A 50 5.99 37.53 5.86
N SER A 51 5.46 38.22 4.87
CA SER A 51 6.03 39.47 4.33
C SER A 51 6.07 40.60 5.35
N LYS A 52 5.20 40.57 6.37
CA LYS A 52 5.20 41.53 7.48
C LYS A 52 6.35 41.34 8.49
N LYS A 53 7.15 40.25 8.36
CA LYS A 53 8.34 40.01 9.21
C LYS A 53 9.60 40.05 8.35
N SER A 54 10.42 41.08 8.52
CA SER A 54 11.59 41.42 7.70
C SER A 54 12.71 40.34 7.64
N GLN A 55 12.69 39.32 8.48
CA GLN A 55 13.72 38.27 8.54
C GLN A 55 13.63 37.19 7.46
N VAL A 56 12.53 37.13 6.68
CA VAL A 56 12.32 36.05 5.70
C VAL A 56 12.68 36.48 4.27
N ARG A 57 12.80 37.78 3.99
CA ARG A 57 13.12 38.31 2.65
C ARG A 57 14.53 37.96 2.16
N GLY A 58 15.48 37.64 3.04
CA GLY A 58 16.88 37.30 2.72
C GLY A 58 17.23 35.82 2.87
N SER A 59 16.25 34.94 3.09
CA SER A 59 16.51 33.51 3.26
C SER A 59 17.06 32.89 1.98
N LYS A 60 18.24 32.26 2.05
CA LYS A 60 18.84 31.42 0.97
C LYS A 60 17.84 30.43 0.34
N TYR A 61 16.77 30.12 1.05
CA TYR A 61 15.73 29.18 0.66
C TYR A 61 14.66 29.81 -0.24
N ALA A 62 14.31 31.07 -0.03
CA ALA A 62 13.41 31.82 -0.92
C ALA A 62 14.06 32.06 -2.30
N THR A 63 15.36 32.33 -2.29
CA THR A 63 16.16 32.48 -3.53
C THR A 63 16.23 31.15 -4.31
N LYS A 64 16.48 30.04 -3.62
CA LYS A 64 16.57 28.71 -4.22
C LYS A 64 15.23 28.20 -4.75
N ALA A 65 14.12 28.54 -4.10
CA ALA A 65 12.77 28.28 -4.60
C ALA A 65 12.46 29.11 -5.86
N LYS A 66 12.89 30.37 -5.88
CA LYS A 66 12.81 31.25 -7.08
C LYS A 66 13.66 30.71 -8.24
N ASP A 67 14.87 30.24 -7.99
CA ASP A 67 15.77 29.67 -9.01
C ASP A 67 15.23 28.36 -9.58
N MET A 68 14.63 27.50 -8.75
CA MET A 68 13.95 26.28 -9.21
C MET A 68 12.72 26.61 -10.08
N LEU A 69 11.95 27.62 -9.70
CA LEU A 69 10.83 28.12 -10.47
C LEU A 69 11.27 28.77 -11.78
N GLY A 70 12.38 29.48 -11.80
CA GLY A 70 13.00 30.06 -12.99
C GLY A 70 13.48 29.00 -13.99
N ARG A 71 14.01 27.87 -13.50
CA ARG A 71 14.58 26.80 -14.31
C ARG A 71 13.56 25.85 -14.95
N TYR A 72 12.46 25.56 -14.26
CA TYR A 72 11.45 24.59 -14.72
C TYR A 72 10.12 25.24 -15.09
N GLY A 73 9.96 26.55 -14.87
CA GLY A 73 8.84 27.36 -15.29
C GLY A 73 7.47 26.70 -15.07
N GLY A 74 6.56 26.99 -15.97
CA GLY A 74 5.21 26.43 -15.96
C GLY A 74 5.12 24.92 -16.15
N PHE A 75 6.12 24.30 -16.76
CA PHE A 75 6.17 22.85 -16.99
C PHE A 75 6.18 22.04 -15.69
N SER A 76 6.72 22.62 -14.59
CA SER A 76 6.65 21.97 -13.27
C SER A 76 5.22 21.73 -12.79
N MET A 77 4.27 22.57 -13.21
CA MET A 77 2.86 22.42 -12.90
C MET A 77 2.25 21.20 -13.61
N VAL A 78 2.59 21.03 -14.90
CA VAL A 78 2.15 19.87 -15.69
C VAL A 78 2.65 18.58 -15.06
N VAL A 79 3.96 18.47 -14.82
CA VAL A 79 4.56 17.27 -14.25
C VAL A 79 4.03 16.96 -12.85
N SER A 80 3.80 17.99 -12.03
CA SER A 80 3.35 17.79 -10.65
C SER A 80 1.99 17.11 -10.55
N ARG A 81 1.09 17.31 -11.51
CA ARG A 81 -0.24 16.70 -11.50
C ARG A 81 -0.21 15.18 -11.55
N PHE A 82 0.78 14.62 -12.25
CA PHE A 82 0.97 13.18 -12.34
C PHE A 82 1.66 12.58 -11.10
N LEU A 83 2.08 13.42 -10.15
CA LEU A 83 2.82 13.00 -8.95
C LEU A 83 1.94 12.82 -7.70
N GLY A 84 0.64 12.69 -7.85
CA GLY A 84 -0.31 12.44 -6.76
C GLY A 84 -0.25 13.53 -5.66
N PRO A 85 0.03 13.20 -4.39
CA PRO A 85 -0.01 14.16 -3.27
C PRO A 85 0.90 15.38 -3.43
N VAL A 86 1.95 15.27 -4.26
CA VAL A 86 2.89 16.37 -4.54
C VAL A 86 2.23 17.47 -5.37
N SER A 87 1.17 17.15 -6.11
CA SER A 87 0.45 18.08 -6.97
C SER A 87 -0.09 19.31 -6.23
N ALA A 88 -0.49 19.15 -4.97
CA ALA A 88 -0.98 20.25 -4.14
C ALA A 88 0.13 21.20 -3.67
N PHE A 89 1.37 20.73 -3.55
CA PHE A 89 2.49 21.54 -3.06
C PHE A 89 3.07 22.50 -4.10
N VAL A 90 2.96 22.17 -5.38
CA VAL A 90 3.52 23.03 -6.43
C VAL A 90 2.76 24.35 -6.56
N PRO A 91 1.40 24.39 -6.65
CA PRO A 91 0.64 25.62 -6.62
C PRO A 91 0.88 26.45 -5.37
N PHE A 92 0.94 25.81 -4.20
CA PHE A 92 1.28 26.45 -2.93
C PHE A 92 2.66 27.12 -2.98
N SER A 93 3.68 26.39 -3.46
CA SER A 93 5.05 26.89 -3.55
C SER A 93 5.17 28.04 -4.56
N TRP A 94 4.40 28.01 -5.64
CA TRP A 94 4.36 29.09 -6.63
C TRP A 94 3.80 30.37 -6.04
N ALA A 95 2.73 30.26 -5.26
CA ALA A 95 2.15 31.40 -4.57
C ALA A 95 3.14 32.01 -3.56
N MET A 96 3.85 31.17 -2.83
CA MET A 96 4.89 31.57 -1.88
C MET A 96 6.08 32.27 -2.54
N ALA A 97 6.47 31.81 -3.73
CA ALA A 97 7.54 32.41 -4.53
C ALA A 97 7.15 33.73 -5.24
N GLY A 98 5.90 34.17 -5.05
CA GLY A 98 5.39 35.43 -5.62
C GLY A 98 5.00 35.35 -7.11
N MET A 99 4.68 34.15 -7.61
CA MET A 99 4.19 33.98 -8.99
C MET A 99 2.92 34.82 -9.21
N PRO A 100 2.87 35.66 -10.26
CA PRO A 100 1.68 36.45 -10.55
C PRO A 100 0.49 35.57 -10.93
N ARG A 101 -0.68 35.94 -10.41
CA ARG A 101 -1.91 35.16 -10.54
C ARG A 101 -2.25 34.84 -12.00
N ARG A 102 -2.04 35.78 -12.93
CA ARG A 102 -2.29 35.56 -14.36
C ARG A 102 -1.48 34.38 -14.91
N LYS A 103 -0.16 34.32 -14.61
CA LYS A 103 0.70 33.20 -15.01
C LYS A 103 0.28 31.88 -14.35
N PHE A 104 -0.11 31.93 -13.08
CA PHE A 104 -0.61 30.75 -12.39
C PHE A 104 -1.87 30.19 -13.04
N ILE A 105 -2.87 31.02 -13.32
CA ILE A 105 -4.15 30.59 -13.95
C ILE A 105 -3.88 29.92 -15.29
N VAL A 106 -3.06 30.55 -16.16
CA VAL A 106 -2.72 29.98 -17.47
C VAL A 106 -2.09 28.59 -17.32
N TRP A 107 -1.09 28.44 -16.47
CA TRP A 107 -0.44 27.14 -16.27
C TRP A 107 -1.31 26.15 -15.52
N ASN A 108 -2.23 26.60 -14.67
CA ASN A 108 -3.20 25.75 -14.00
C ASN A 108 -4.13 25.09 -15.02
N ILE A 109 -4.68 25.87 -15.96
CA ILE A 109 -5.54 25.38 -17.04
C ILE A 109 -4.74 24.49 -18.01
N LEU A 110 -3.59 24.99 -18.52
CA LEU A 110 -2.74 24.23 -19.45
C LEU A 110 -2.28 22.88 -18.87
N SER A 111 -2.06 22.80 -17.56
CA SER A 111 -1.65 21.54 -16.91
C SER A 111 -2.82 20.61 -16.65
N ALA A 112 -4.04 21.12 -16.52
CA ALA A 112 -5.23 20.32 -16.26
C ALA A 112 -5.65 19.51 -17.49
N VAL A 113 -5.50 20.07 -18.69
CA VAL A 113 -5.89 19.41 -19.94
C VAL A 113 -5.14 18.10 -20.18
N PRO A 114 -3.80 18.04 -20.22
CA PRO A 114 -3.11 16.76 -20.43
C PRO A 114 -3.35 15.78 -19.29
N TYR A 115 -3.52 16.23 -18.06
CA TYR A 115 -3.85 15.37 -16.94
C TYR A 115 -5.22 14.71 -17.09
N ALA A 116 -6.22 15.49 -17.50
CA ALA A 116 -7.60 15.05 -17.68
C ALA A 116 -7.80 14.18 -18.92
N LEU A 117 -6.94 14.26 -19.91
CA LEU A 117 -7.01 13.43 -21.12
C LEU A 117 -6.14 12.17 -21.01
N VAL A 118 -4.92 12.30 -20.53
CA VAL A 118 -3.93 11.19 -20.54
C VAL A 118 -4.30 10.10 -19.56
N LEU A 119 -4.76 10.41 -18.36
CA LEU A 119 -5.05 9.38 -17.38
C LEU A 119 -6.32 8.57 -17.72
N PRO A 120 -7.45 9.17 -18.13
CA PRO A 120 -8.58 8.39 -18.62
C PRO A 120 -8.26 7.60 -19.88
N ALA A 121 -7.51 8.19 -20.84
CA ALA A 121 -7.07 7.49 -22.04
C ALA A 121 -6.17 6.29 -21.70
N LEU A 122 -5.26 6.43 -20.74
CA LEU A 122 -4.44 5.32 -20.26
C LEU A 122 -5.31 4.17 -19.71
N GLY A 123 -6.34 4.49 -18.92
CA GLY A 123 -7.31 3.51 -18.43
C GLY A 123 -8.07 2.84 -19.58
N TYR A 124 -8.55 3.61 -20.53
CA TYR A 124 -9.28 3.13 -21.70
C TYR A 124 -8.45 2.14 -22.55
N PHE A 125 -7.24 2.53 -22.94
CA PHE A 125 -6.35 1.64 -23.73
C PHE A 125 -5.81 0.46 -22.93
N MET A 126 -5.69 0.58 -21.61
CA MET A 126 -5.32 -0.54 -20.75
C MET A 126 -6.40 -1.64 -20.75
N ALA A 127 -7.68 -1.27 -20.86
CA ALA A 127 -8.78 -2.22 -20.99
C ALA A 127 -8.67 -3.01 -22.32
N ASP A 128 -8.40 -2.33 -23.44
CA ASP A 128 -8.22 -2.97 -24.74
C ASP A 128 -6.99 -3.90 -24.77
N ALA A 129 -5.87 -3.45 -24.21
CA ALA A 129 -4.67 -4.29 -24.12
C ALA A 129 -4.91 -5.56 -23.30
N LEU A 130 -5.70 -5.48 -22.22
CA LEU A 130 -6.08 -6.63 -21.41
C LEU A 130 -7.01 -7.60 -22.17
N ALA A 131 -7.91 -7.09 -23.01
CA ALA A 131 -8.81 -7.91 -23.82
C ALA A 131 -8.07 -8.69 -24.93
N LEU A 132 -7.05 -8.09 -25.55
CA LEU A 132 -6.25 -8.71 -26.62
C LEU A 132 -5.39 -9.91 -26.17
N ILE A 133 -5.01 -9.96 -24.89
CA ILE A 133 -3.99 -10.89 -24.39
C ILE A 133 -4.61 -12.21 -23.88
N GLY A 134 -5.92 -12.30 -23.83
CA GLY A 134 -6.66 -13.45 -23.30
C GLY A 134 -6.65 -13.54 -21.77
N PRO A 135 -7.62 -14.25 -21.17
CA PRO A 135 -7.87 -14.16 -19.72
C PRO A 135 -6.71 -14.64 -18.84
N LYS A 136 -5.92 -15.61 -19.28
CA LYS A 136 -4.79 -16.15 -18.49
C LYS A 136 -3.54 -15.28 -18.59
N ALA A 137 -3.13 -14.92 -19.81
CA ALA A 137 -1.95 -14.09 -20.03
C ALA A 137 -2.18 -12.64 -19.58
N GLY A 138 -3.42 -12.12 -19.70
CA GLY A 138 -3.82 -10.79 -19.21
C GLY A 138 -3.65 -10.63 -17.70
N ARG A 139 -3.97 -11.65 -16.90
CA ARG A 139 -3.77 -11.63 -15.44
C ARG A 139 -2.30 -11.52 -15.06
N VAL A 140 -1.44 -12.30 -15.71
CA VAL A 140 0.00 -12.28 -15.48
C VAL A 140 0.60 -10.93 -15.87
N LEU A 141 0.22 -10.43 -17.05
CA LEU A 141 0.71 -9.15 -17.54
C LEU A 141 0.23 -8.00 -16.66
N PHE A 142 -1.03 -8.03 -16.17
CA PHE A 142 -1.55 -7.02 -15.25
C PHE A 142 -0.78 -7.00 -13.94
N VAL A 143 -0.52 -8.15 -13.32
CA VAL A 143 0.27 -8.24 -12.07
C VAL A 143 1.69 -7.74 -12.31
N LEU A 144 2.31 -8.10 -13.43
CA LEU A 144 3.63 -7.62 -13.84
C LEU A 144 3.63 -6.10 -14.10
N MET A 145 2.65 -5.60 -14.83
CA MET A 145 2.49 -4.16 -15.10
C MET A 145 2.23 -3.37 -13.82
N LEU A 146 1.38 -3.89 -12.92
CA LEU A 146 1.14 -3.29 -11.63
C LEU A 146 2.41 -3.28 -10.77
N ALA A 147 3.14 -4.38 -10.73
CA ALA A 147 4.41 -4.48 -10.02
C ALA A 147 5.46 -3.49 -10.60
N LEU A 148 5.56 -3.40 -11.92
CA LEU A 148 6.44 -2.44 -12.59
C LEU A 148 5.98 -1.00 -12.36
N ALA A 149 4.68 -0.71 -12.42
CA ALA A 149 4.14 0.63 -12.15
C ALA A 149 4.41 1.05 -10.70
N VAL A 150 4.22 0.14 -9.74
CA VAL A 150 4.58 0.35 -8.34
C VAL A 150 6.09 0.55 -8.19
N PHE A 151 6.91 -0.30 -8.81
CA PHE A 151 8.37 -0.19 -8.77
C PHE A 151 8.84 1.15 -9.34
N PHE A 152 8.43 1.51 -10.56
CA PHE A 152 8.82 2.76 -11.19
C PHE A 152 8.23 3.97 -10.48
N GLY A 153 7.00 3.89 -9.97
CA GLY A 153 6.38 4.93 -9.16
C GLY A 153 7.16 5.19 -7.88
N LEU A 154 7.51 4.14 -7.15
CA LEU A 154 8.32 4.22 -5.93
C LEU A 154 9.74 4.71 -6.23
N TRP A 155 10.37 4.20 -7.29
CA TRP A 155 11.68 4.67 -7.74
C TRP A 155 11.66 6.15 -8.12
N PHE A 156 10.65 6.58 -8.86
CA PHE A 156 10.47 7.97 -9.25
C PHE A 156 10.27 8.88 -8.03
N VAL A 157 9.37 8.52 -7.11
CA VAL A 157 9.10 9.25 -5.87
C VAL A 157 10.36 9.32 -5.01
N ALA A 158 11.03 8.19 -4.79
CA ALA A 158 12.25 8.13 -3.99
C ALA A 158 13.39 8.95 -4.63
N ASN A 159 13.55 8.88 -5.94
CA ASN A 159 14.54 9.68 -6.67
C ASN A 159 14.20 11.18 -6.64
N ARG A 160 12.91 11.51 -6.68
CA ARG A 160 12.42 12.89 -6.57
C ARG A 160 12.63 13.44 -5.18
N ILE A 161 12.30 12.66 -4.13
CA ILE A 161 12.59 13.03 -2.74
C ILE A 161 14.08 13.26 -2.56
N ARG A 162 14.94 12.35 -3.04
CA ARG A 162 16.40 12.49 -2.96
C ARG A 162 16.90 13.78 -3.61
N ARG A 163 16.44 14.09 -4.82
CA ARG A 163 16.84 15.31 -5.54
C ARG A 163 16.37 16.58 -4.85
N ASN A 164 15.28 16.50 -4.10
CA ASN A 164 14.65 17.64 -3.42
C ASN A 164 14.85 17.62 -1.89
N MET A 165 15.72 16.75 -1.34
CA MET A 165 15.96 16.66 0.10
C MET A 165 16.35 18.01 0.72
N ALA A 166 17.17 18.80 0.03
CA ALA A 166 17.52 20.14 0.48
C ALA A 166 16.28 21.07 0.53
N GLY A 167 15.38 20.96 -0.45
CA GLY A 167 14.10 21.68 -0.46
C GLY A 167 13.14 21.21 0.64
N LEU A 168 13.09 19.89 0.88
CA LEU A 168 12.28 19.32 1.95
C LEU A 168 12.78 19.74 3.35
N HIS A 169 14.09 19.71 3.59
CA HIS A 169 14.69 20.23 4.81
C HIS A 169 14.43 21.73 4.98
N ALA A 170 14.52 22.50 3.91
CA ALA A 170 14.18 23.90 3.91
C ALA A 170 12.70 24.15 4.23
N MET A 171 11.80 23.34 3.67
CA MET A 171 10.36 23.41 3.90
C MET A 171 10.01 23.01 5.35
N LEU A 172 10.64 21.99 5.91
CA LEU A 172 10.45 21.58 7.30
C LEU A 172 11.01 22.62 8.28
N ALA A 173 12.19 23.19 8.01
CA ALA A 173 12.75 24.28 8.81
C ALA A 173 11.87 25.53 8.74
N TRP A 174 11.33 25.82 7.56
CA TRP A 174 10.41 26.93 7.34
C TRP A 174 9.05 26.69 8.04
N SER A 175 8.46 25.49 7.94
CA SER A 175 7.22 25.13 8.66
C SER A 175 7.42 25.25 10.17
N LYS A 176 8.56 24.80 10.68
CA LYS A 176 8.93 24.97 12.10
C LYS A 176 9.01 26.45 12.46
N ALA A 177 9.69 27.27 11.66
CA ALA A 177 9.80 28.73 11.88
C ALA A 177 8.43 29.42 11.76
N MET A 178 7.58 29.00 10.84
CA MET A 178 6.21 29.49 10.70
C MET A 178 5.36 29.15 11.92
N ILE A 179 5.34 27.89 12.34
CA ILE A 179 4.58 27.43 13.51
C ILE A 179 5.05 28.16 14.77
N THR A 180 6.35 28.23 15.03
CA THR A 180 6.92 28.95 16.18
C THR A 180 6.77 30.47 16.07
N GLY A 181 6.51 30.99 14.87
CA GLY A 181 6.29 32.41 14.59
C GLY A 181 4.90 32.95 14.95
N PHE A 182 3.89 32.06 15.11
CA PHE A 182 2.54 32.50 15.47
C PHE A 182 2.53 33.17 16.88
N GLY A 183 1.90 34.35 16.97
CA GLY A 183 1.86 35.10 18.20
C GLY A 183 1.16 34.39 19.38
N TRP A 184 0.18 33.53 19.06
CA TRP A 184 -0.49 32.72 20.07
C TRP A 184 0.40 31.58 20.58
N ILE A 185 1.23 30.95 19.72
CA ILE A 185 2.19 29.94 20.14
C ILE A 185 3.28 30.56 21.04
N LYS A 186 3.78 31.76 20.68
CA LYS A 186 4.73 32.47 21.53
C LYS A 186 4.14 32.83 22.89
N ARG A 187 2.90 33.31 22.91
CA ARG A 187 2.17 33.62 24.16
C ARG A 187 1.92 32.36 24.99
N SER A 188 1.52 31.26 24.37
CA SER A 188 1.35 29.98 25.05
C SER A 188 2.67 29.42 25.56
N ALA A 189 3.75 29.51 24.77
CA ALA A 189 5.08 29.08 25.19
C ALA A 189 5.65 29.89 26.33
N SER A 190 5.37 31.22 26.40
CA SER A 190 5.74 32.04 27.52
C SER A 190 4.88 31.79 28.75
N ARG A 191 3.60 31.47 28.57
CA ARG A 191 2.66 31.16 29.68
C ARG A 191 2.93 29.76 30.27
N TRP A 192 3.43 28.82 29.45
CA TRP A 192 3.69 27.44 29.84
C TRP A 192 5.12 27.00 29.42
N PRO A 193 6.18 27.57 30.06
CA PRO A 193 7.55 27.32 29.62
C PRO A 193 7.99 25.86 29.82
N GLY A 194 7.40 25.14 30.78
CA GLY A 194 7.62 23.71 30.99
C GLY A 194 7.11 22.88 29.83
N LEU A 195 5.89 23.14 29.35
CA LEU A 195 5.27 22.49 28.22
C LEU A 195 6.04 22.78 26.91
N ALA A 196 6.44 24.03 26.71
CA ALA A 196 7.22 24.41 25.53
C ALA A 196 8.57 23.70 25.48
N ARG A 197 9.28 23.57 26.60
CA ARG A 197 10.50 22.77 26.73
C ARG A 197 10.24 21.29 26.50
N PHE A 198 9.20 20.73 27.10
CA PHE A 198 8.80 19.33 26.89
C PHE A 198 8.55 19.05 25.40
N MET A 199 7.74 19.89 24.72
CA MET A 199 7.45 19.73 23.29
C MET A 199 8.71 19.86 22.42
N SER A 200 9.58 20.85 22.70
CA SER A 200 10.83 21.01 21.96
C SER A 200 11.77 19.80 22.10
N HIS A 201 11.81 19.19 23.28
CA HIS A 201 12.56 17.96 23.52
C HIS A 201 11.98 16.75 22.78
N ARG A 202 10.64 16.68 22.65
CA ARG A 202 9.96 15.57 21.94
C ARG A 202 10.20 15.58 20.42
N PHE A 203 10.54 16.71 19.84
CA PHE A 203 10.88 16.85 18.43
C PHE A 203 12.40 16.92 18.17
N ASP A 204 13.22 16.74 19.20
CA ASP A 204 14.68 16.69 19.06
C ASP A 204 15.13 15.37 18.43
N THR A 205 15.77 15.44 17.27
CA THR A 205 16.28 14.28 16.53
C THR A 205 17.61 13.75 17.06
N THR A 206 18.29 14.53 17.94
CA THR A 206 19.61 14.18 18.48
C THR A 206 19.54 13.33 19.74
N ARG A 207 18.36 13.27 20.37
CA ARG A 207 18.13 12.54 21.63
C ARG A 207 17.20 11.35 21.40
N LEU A 208 17.52 10.21 22.04
CA LEU A 208 16.64 9.03 22.02
C LEU A 208 15.25 9.35 22.59
N SER A 209 15.20 10.12 23.68
CA SER A 209 13.96 10.60 24.31
C SER A 209 13.19 11.64 23.49
N GLY A 210 13.73 12.10 22.38
CA GLY A 210 13.13 13.07 21.49
C GLY A 210 12.17 12.45 20.48
N LEU A 211 12.39 12.75 19.19
CA LEU A 211 11.53 12.33 18.09
C LEU A 211 11.38 10.81 18.01
N CYS A 212 12.44 10.04 18.27
CA CYS A 212 12.43 8.58 18.21
C CYS A 212 11.45 7.97 19.22
N LEU A 213 11.54 8.35 20.50
CA LEU A 213 10.64 7.86 21.53
C LEU A 213 9.21 8.39 21.32
N THR A 214 9.06 9.60 20.75
CA THR A 214 7.75 10.17 20.41
C THR A 214 7.08 9.36 19.31
N LEU A 215 7.80 9.02 18.24
CA LEU A 215 7.29 8.17 17.18
C LEU A 215 7.00 6.74 17.66
N ALA A 216 7.86 6.18 18.50
CA ALA A 216 7.63 4.87 19.13
C ALA A 216 6.37 4.89 20.02
N GLY A 217 6.17 5.97 20.80
CA GLY A 217 4.97 6.15 21.62
C GLY A 217 3.70 6.32 20.80
N LEU A 218 3.73 7.11 19.72
CA LEU A 218 2.61 7.25 18.80
C LEU A 218 2.27 5.93 18.10
N ALA A 219 3.29 5.20 17.70
CA ALA A 219 3.11 3.91 17.08
C ALA A 219 2.58 2.86 18.07
N ALA A 220 3.03 2.88 19.33
CA ALA A 220 2.47 2.04 20.40
C ALA A 220 1.01 2.41 20.71
N ALA A 221 0.66 3.70 20.73
CA ALA A 221 -0.70 4.17 20.87
C ALA A 221 -1.58 3.75 19.69
N TYR A 222 -1.06 3.85 18.46
CA TYR A 222 -1.75 3.37 17.25
C TYR A 222 -1.95 1.84 17.31
N LEU A 223 -0.94 1.08 17.76
CA LEU A 223 -1.07 -0.36 17.96
C LEU A 223 -2.16 -0.69 18.98
N GLY A 224 -2.15 -0.01 20.13
CA GLY A 224 -3.19 -0.18 21.15
C GLY A 224 -4.59 0.12 20.60
N TRP A 225 -4.72 1.21 19.87
CA TRP A 225 -5.96 1.57 19.18
C TRP A 225 -6.36 0.53 18.12
N SER A 226 -5.41 0.12 17.27
CA SER A 226 -5.63 -0.90 16.24
C SER A 226 -6.06 -2.24 16.84
N LEU A 227 -5.49 -2.63 17.96
CA LEU A 227 -5.88 -3.81 18.72
C LEU A 227 -7.32 -3.71 19.24
N VAL A 228 -7.68 -2.58 19.85
CA VAL A 228 -9.05 -2.36 20.33
C VAL A 228 -10.03 -2.41 19.17
N VAL A 229 -9.75 -1.68 18.08
CA VAL A 229 -10.61 -1.67 16.88
C VAL A 229 -10.70 -3.06 16.26
N THR A 230 -9.59 -3.81 16.16
CA THR A 230 -9.61 -5.16 15.60
C THR A 230 -10.32 -6.13 16.53
N ALA A 231 -10.12 -6.05 17.84
CA ALA A 231 -10.83 -6.87 18.81
C ALA A 231 -12.36 -6.61 18.78
N THR A 232 -12.78 -5.37 18.54
CA THR A 232 -14.18 -5.01 18.38
C THR A 232 -14.75 -5.36 17.00
N ASN A 233 -13.92 -5.39 15.94
CA ASN A 233 -14.29 -5.70 14.55
C ASN A 233 -14.08 -7.18 14.17
N VAL A 234 -13.57 -8.03 15.05
CA VAL A 234 -13.49 -9.49 14.86
C VAL A 234 -14.90 -10.12 14.83
N PHE A 235 -15.94 -9.40 15.24
CA PHE A 235 -17.31 -9.84 15.09
C PHE A 235 -17.68 -9.98 13.60
N PRO A 236 -18.28 -11.12 13.19
CA PRO A 236 -18.57 -11.44 11.79
C PRO A 236 -19.40 -10.39 11.04
N ALA A 237 -20.16 -9.57 11.77
CA ALA A 237 -21.05 -8.56 11.22
C ALA A 237 -20.38 -7.23 10.83
N SER A 238 -19.07 -7.03 11.09
CA SER A 238 -18.42 -5.77 10.73
C SER A 238 -18.19 -5.66 9.22
N LEU A 239 -18.34 -4.46 8.64
CA LEU A 239 -18.06 -4.19 7.23
C LEU A 239 -16.63 -4.60 6.84
N ALA A 240 -15.66 -4.35 7.72
CA ALA A 240 -14.27 -4.75 7.49
C ALA A 240 -14.10 -6.27 7.38
N SER A 241 -14.80 -7.04 8.22
CA SER A 241 -14.79 -8.51 8.15
C SER A 241 -15.45 -9.03 6.87
N GLN A 242 -16.53 -8.40 6.42
CA GLN A 242 -17.20 -8.77 5.17
C GLN A 242 -16.30 -8.49 3.95
N ILE A 243 -15.64 -7.33 3.90
CA ILE A 243 -14.68 -7.00 2.83
C ILE A 243 -13.52 -8.00 2.83
N ASP A 244 -12.97 -8.33 4.00
CA ASP A 244 -11.90 -9.32 4.15
C ASP A 244 -12.32 -10.69 3.59
N GLN A 245 -13.52 -11.16 3.92
CA GLN A 245 -14.04 -12.45 3.45
C GLN A 245 -14.30 -12.45 1.95
N ARG A 246 -14.91 -11.39 1.41
CA ARG A 246 -15.19 -11.27 -0.03
C ARG A 246 -13.91 -11.20 -0.84
N LEU A 247 -12.93 -10.43 -0.36
CA LEU A 247 -11.62 -10.36 -1.02
C LEU A 247 -10.91 -11.72 -1.00
N ALA A 248 -10.96 -12.46 0.12
CA ALA A 248 -10.40 -13.79 0.23
C ALA A 248 -11.07 -14.76 -0.75
N ALA A 249 -12.40 -14.75 -0.83
CA ALA A 249 -13.17 -15.57 -1.75
C ALA A 249 -12.90 -15.20 -3.23
N LEU A 250 -12.76 -13.91 -3.53
CA LEU A 250 -12.39 -13.42 -4.87
C LEU A 250 -10.99 -13.88 -5.27
N LEU A 251 -10.01 -13.74 -4.39
CA LEU A 251 -8.63 -14.17 -4.68
C LEU A 251 -8.55 -15.70 -4.84
N PHE A 252 -9.34 -16.45 -4.09
CA PHE A 252 -9.48 -17.90 -4.30
C PHE A 252 -10.03 -18.20 -5.69
N ALA A 253 -11.08 -17.53 -6.14
CA ALA A 253 -11.67 -17.72 -7.47
C ALA A 253 -10.70 -17.36 -8.61
N LEU A 254 -9.76 -16.45 -8.35
CA LEU A 254 -8.74 -16.01 -9.32
C LEU A 254 -7.44 -16.83 -9.25
N ARG A 255 -7.39 -17.92 -8.48
CA ARG A 255 -6.20 -18.78 -8.39
C ARG A 255 -5.85 -19.39 -9.75
N ASP A 256 -4.55 -19.35 -10.04
CA ASP A 256 -3.94 -19.99 -11.18
C ASP A 256 -2.72 -20.80 -10.72
N PRO A 257 -2.52 -22.05 -11.15
CA PRO A 257 -1.42 -22.90 -10.69
C PRO A 257 -0.04 -22.25 -10.83
N TRP A 258 0.18 -21.53 -11.93
CA TRP A 258 1.45 -20.85 -12.15
C TRP A 258 1.65 -19.66 -11.15
N LEU A 259 0.61 -18.87 -10.93
CA LEU A 259 0.67 -17.77 -9.96
C LEU A 259 0.80 -18.28 -8.52
N ILE A 260 0.18 -19.41 -8.17
CA ILE A 260 0.39 -20.07 -6.89
C ILE A 260 1.88 -20.38 -6.70
N GLN A 261 2.54 -20.97 -7.72
CA GLN A 261 3.96 -21.29 -7.64
C GLN A 261 4.84 -20.04 -7.48
N VAL A 262 4.54 -18.97 -8.24
CA VAL A 262 5.24 -17.68 -8.11
C VAL A 262 5.08 -17.10 -6.71
N PHE A 263 3.85 -17.02 -6.21
CA PHE A 263 3.60 -16.43 -4.88
C PHE A 263 4.08 -17.34 -3.74
N SER A 264 4.12 -18.66 -3.94
CA SER A 264 4.75 -19.60 -3.01
C SER A 264 6.26 -19.36 -2.90
N THR A 265 6.92 -19.10 -4.02
CA THR A 265 8.34 -18.73 -4.02
C THR A 265 8.57 -17.38 -3.34
N ILE A 266 7.73 -16.38 -3.62
CA ILE A 266 7.82 -15.06 -3.00
C ILE A 266 7.59 -15.12 -1.49
N THR A 267 6.58 -15.88 -1.03
CA THR A 267 6.30 -16.01 0.41
C THR A 267 7.43 -16.69 1.17
N ALA A 268 8.20 -17.59 0.54
CA ALA A 268 9.33 -18.27 1.14
C ALA A 268 10.43 -17.32 1.62
N PHE A 269 10.58 -16.13 1.01
CA PHE A 269 11.47 -15.08 1.51
C PHE A 269 11.04 -14.52 2.87
N GLY A 270 9.79 -14.67 3.27
CA GLY A 270 9.27 -14.32 4.59
C GLY A 270 9.23 -15.50 5.58
N ASP A 271 9.66 -16.68 5.18
CA ASP A 271 9.72 -17.86 6.06
C ASP A 271 10.67 -17.64 7.22
N SER A 272 10.28 -18.12 8.40
CA SER A 272 11.03 -17.93 9.64
C SER A 272 12.45 -18.50 9.59
N ARG A 273 12.67 -19.62 8.89
CA ARG A 273 14.00 -20.26 8.73
C ARG A 273 14.90 -19.39 7.84
N VAL A 274 14.36 -18.84 6.75
CA VAL A 274 15.08 -17.93 5.84
C VAL A 274 15.48 -16.66 6.58
N ILE A 275 14.52 -16.03 7.27
CA ILE A 275 14.78 -14.80 8.03
C ILE A 275 15.78 -15.05 9.16
N ALA A 276 15.66 -16.15 9.91
CA ALA A 276 16.57 -16.50 11.00
C ALA A 276 18.01 -16.70 10.49
N ALA A 277 18.18 -17.42 9.40
CA ALA A 277 19.49 -17.63 8.79
C ALA A 277 20.13 -16.32 8.30
N LEU A 278 19.36 -15.51 7.56
CA LEU A 278 19.83 -14.22 7.06
C LEU A 278 20.14 -13.24 8.21
N LEU A 279 19.29 -13.19 9.25
CA LEU A 279 19.52 -12.39 10.45
C LEU A 279 20.81 -12.79 11.15
N PHE A 280 20.99 -14.09 11.38
CA PHE A 280 22.21 -14.63 12.00
C PHE A 280 23.46 -14.27 11.19
N GLY A 281 23.43 -14.50 9.87
CA GLY A 281 24.55 -14.16 8.97
C GLY A 281 24.89 -12.67 8.99
N VAL A 282 23.87 -11.80 8.92
CA VAL A 282 24.07 -10.34 8.94
C VAL A 282 24.58 -9.88 10.31
N VAL A 283 24.00 -10.34 11.42
CA VAL A 283 24.43 -9.96 12.77
C VAL A 283 25.86 -10.41 13.04
N LEU A 284 26.20 -11.66 12.68
CA LEU A 284 27.55 -12.18 12.83
C LEU A 284 28.56 -11.39 11.97
N ALA A 285 28.25 -11.11 10.72
CA ALA A 285 29.10 -10.33 9.85
C ALA A 285 29.35 -8.90 10.38
N LEU A 286 28.31 -8.26 10.93
CA LEU A 286 28.42 -6.94 11.57
C LEU A 286 29.23 -7.00 12.87
N ALA A 287 29.06 -8.03 13.68
CA ALA A 287 29.81 -8.25 14.91
C ALA A 287 31.31 -8.47 14.63
N LEU A 288 31.65 -9.30 13.65
CA LEU A 288 33.04 -9.52 13.19
C LEU A 288 33.70 -8.21 12.68
N GLN A 289 32.90 -7.29 12.14
CA GLN A 289 33.35 -5.95 11.75
C GLN A 289 33.34 -4.95 12.93
N LYS A 290 33.00 -5.38 14.15
CA LYS A 290 32.84 -4.54 15.34
C LYS A 290 31.76 -3.44 15.17
N GLN A 291 30.78 -3.69 14.32
CA GLN A 291 29.66 -2.78 14.05
C GLN A 291 28.46 -3.12 14.93
N TRP A 292 28.63 -2.97 16.26
CA TRP A 292 27.61 -3.38 17.25
C TRP A 292 26.29 -2.61 17.14
N ALA A 293 26.33 -1.30 16.82
CA ALA A 293 25.11 -0.51 16.73
C ALA A 293 24.09 -1.06 15.72
N PRO A 294 24.43 -1.29 14.43
CA PRO A 294 23.49 -1.87 13.48
C PRO A 294 23.22 -3.38 13.77
N ALA A 295 24.18 -4.13 14.34
CA ALA A 295 23.97 -5.52 14.70
C ALA A 295 22.88 -5.66 15.77
N LEU A 296 22.98 -4.89 16.85
CA LEU A 296 21.98 -4.88 17.92
C LEU A 296 20.67 -4.24 17.46
N GLY A 297 20.71 -3.23 16.59
CA GLY A 297 19.52 -2.58 16.06
C GLY A 297 18.65 -3.52 15.23
N ILE A 298 19.23 -4.29 14.31
CA ILE A 298 18.48 -5.26 13.49
C ILE A 298 18.00 -6.44 14.34
N ALA A 299 18.82 -6.92 15.29
CA ALA A 299 18.42 -8.00 16.20
C ALA A 299 17.23 -7.56 17.07
N LEU A 300 17.32 -6.38 17.72
CA LEU A 300 16.25 -5.83 18.56
C LEU A 300 14.96 -5.66 17.77
N ALA A 301 15.03 -5.05 16.59
CA ALA A 301 13.86 -4.79 15.77
C ALA A 301 13.18 -6.09 15.33
N THR A 302 13.95 -7.04 14.82
CA THR A 302 13.42 -8.32 14.33
C THR A 302 12.86 -9.16 15.48
N PHE A 303 13.57 -9.28 16.60
CA PHE A 303 13.13 -10.06 17.74
C PHE A 303 11.89 -9.45 18.41
N GLY A 304 11.88 -8.13 18.61
CA GLY A 304 10.73 -7.41 19.15
C GLY A 304 9.48 -7.56 18.28
N ASN A 305 9.66 -7.51 16.94
CA ASN A 305 8.57 -7.77 16.00
C ASN A 305 8.01 -9.20 16.15
N VAL A 306 8.88 -10.22 16.17
CA VAL A 306 8.47 -11.62 16.32
C VAL A 306 7.71 -11.80 17.62
N LEU A 307 8.24 -11.28 18.73
CA LEU A 307 7.60 -11.35 20.06
C LEU A 307 6.21 -10.71 20.03
N THR A 308 6.10 -9.49 19.48
CA THR A 308 4.82 -8.75 19.38
C THR A 308 3.80 -9.54 18.56
N VAL A 309 4.18 -10.00 17.36
CA VAL A 309 3.29 -10.78 16.50
C VAL A 309 2.85 -12.06 17.17
N THR A 310 3.76 -12.76 17.85
CA THR A 310 3.45 -14.00 18.58
C THR A 310 2.43 -13.75 19.69
N ILE A 311 2.67 -12.76 20.54
CA ILE A 311 1.72 -12.39 21.60
C ILE A 311 0.34 -12.09 21.01
N LEU A 312 0.26 -11.28 19.94
CA LEU A 312 -1.00 -10.91 19.33
C LEU A 312 -1.73 -12.09 18.69
N LYS A 313 -1.03 -13.03 18.08
CA LYS A 313 -1.62 -14.24 17.52
C LYS A 313 -2.29 -15.11 18.60
N TYR A 314 -1.65 -15.24 19.75
CA TYR A 314 -2.22 -16.02 20.87
C TYR A 314 -3.35 -15.30 21.60
N THR A 315 -3.27 -13.98 21.73
CA THR A 315 -4.29 -13.21 22.44
C THR A 315 -5.57 -12.99 21.64
N ILE A 316 -5.45 -12.78 20.32
CA ILE A 316 -6.61 -12.50 19.46
C ILE A 316 -7.19 -13.77 18.87
N GLY A 317 -6.36 -14.75 18.50
CA GLY A 317 -6.81 -16.07 18.03
C GLY A 317 -7.73 -16.04 16.80
N ARG A 318 -7.61 -15.02 15.93
CA ARG A 318 -8.48 -14.89 14.75
C ARG A 318 -8.35 -16.12 13.85
N PRO A 319 -9.47 -16.75 13.42
CA PRO A 319 -9.41 -17.86 12.48
C PRO A 319 -8.89 -17.40 11.12
N ARG A 320 -8.20 -18.31 10.41
CA ARG A 320 -7.73 -18.06 9.05
C ARG A 320 -8.86 -18.14 8.03
N PRO A 321 -8.67 -17.56 6.83
CA PRO A 321 -9.59 -17.76 5.73
C PRO A 321 -9.81 -19.25 5.44
N VAL A 322 -11.06 -19.64 5.18
CA VAL A 322 -11.43 -21.05 4.89
C VAL A 322 -10.68 -21.60 3.66
N PHE A 323 -10.35 -20.72 2.71
CA PHE A 323 -9.65 -21.05 1.47
C PHE A 323 -8.13 -20.94 1.57
N ALA A 324 -7.53 -20.93 2.78
CA ALA A 324 -6.09 -20.87 2.94
C ALA A 324 -5.40 -22.01 2.16
N TYR A 325 -4.30 -21.69 1.47
CA TYR A 325 -3.58 -22.65 0.65
C TYR A 325 -2.75 -23.63 1.48
N TYR A 326 -2.11 -23.14 2.56
CA TYR A 326 -1.29 -23.94 3.44
C TYR A 326 -2.00 -24.33 4.72
N VAL A 327 -1.60 -25.48 5.29
CA VAL A 327 -2.04 -25.90 6.62
C VAL A 327 -1.22 -25.14 7.66
N GLU A 328 -1.88 -24.28 8.39
CA GLU A 328 -1.27 -23.48 9.45
C GLU A 328 -2.07 -23.58 10.74
N THR A 329 -1.40 -23.79 11.85
CA THR A 329 -2.04 -23.98 13.17
C THR A 329 -2.17 -22.69 13.98
N SER A 330 -1.47 -21.63 13.59
CA SER A 330 -1.49 -20.34 14.31
C SER A 330 -2.61 -19.42 13.82
N GLY A 331 -3.10 -18.52 14.68
CA GLY A 331 -4.09 -17.50 14.33
C GLY A 331 -3.70 -16.66 13.11
N SER A 332 -4.70 -16.10 12.43
CA SER A 332 -4.46 -15.32 11.21
C SER A 332 -3.95 -13.91 11.50
N PHE A 333 -4.38 -13.28 12.58
CA PHE A 333 -4.03 -11.90 12.92
C PHE A 333 -2.90 -11.80 13.96
N PRO A 334 -1.95 -10.90 13.74
CA PRO A 334 -1.59 -10.23 12.49
C PRO A 334 -0.72 -11.13 11.59
N SER A 335 -0.54 -10.74 10.31
CA SER A 335 0.33 -11.48 9.40
C SER A 335 1.80 -11.37 9.78
N GLY A 336 2.39 -12.50 10.21
CA GLY A 336 3.80 -12.58 10.59
C GLY A 336 4.75 -12.35 9.42
N HIS A 337 4.45 -12.90 8.24
CA HIS A 337 5.23 -12.70 7.01
C HIS A 337 5.26 -11.22 6.57
N ALA A 338 4.12 -10.53 6.64
CA ALA A 338 4.05 -9.11 6.31
C ALA A 338 4.84 -8.26 7.33
N ALA A 339 4.71 -8.56 8.62
CA ALA A 339 5.43 -7.84 9.67
C ALA A 339 6.95 -8.02 9.56
N ILE A 340 7.41 -9.27 9.43
CA ILE A 340 8.84 -9.59 9.38
C ILE A 340 9.51 -9.06 8.11
N SER A 341 8.79 -9.05 6.98
CA SER A 341 9.33 -8.52 5.74
C SER A 341 9.61 -7.02 5.82
N VAL A 342 8.73 -6.24 6.42
CA VAL A 342 8.92 -4.80 6.60
C VAL A 342 10.08 -4.53 7.54
N VAL A 343 10.14 -5.19 8.69
CA VAL A 343 11.18 -4.90 9.69
C VAL A 343 12.55 -5.40 9.25
N PHE A 344 12.66 -6.65 8.81
CA PHE A 344 13.97 -7.25 8.49
C PHE A 344 14.58 -6.64 7.23
N TYR A 345 13.85 -6.65 6.11
CA TYR A 345 14.35 -6.08 4.85
C TYR A 345 14.48 -4.56 4.92
N GLY A 346 13.62 -3.89 5.69
CA GLY A 346 13.74 -2.46 5.98
C GLY A 346 15.02 -2.12 6.77
N MET A 347 15.34 -2.89 7.82
CA MET A 347 16.59 -2.71 8.58
C MET A 347 17.82 -3.05 7.74
N LEU A 348 17.77 -4.11 6.94
CA LEU A 348 18.85 -4.46 6.02
C LEU A 348 19.10 -3.34 5.00
N ALA A 349 18.05 -2.81 4.39
CA ALA A 349 18.11 -1.68 3.47
C ALA A 349 18.69 -0.43 4.13
N PHE A 350 18.26 -0.11 5.36
CA PHE A 350 18.80 0.97 6.17
C PHE A 350 20.31 0.81 6.43
N ILE A 351 20.75 -0.39 6.82
CA ILE A 351 22.16 -0.68 7.10
C ILE A 351 22.99 -0.52 5.83
N LEU A 352 22.57 -1.10 4.71
CA LEU A 352 23.27 -1.00 3.41
C LEU A 352 23.38 0.46 2.93
N TRP A 353 22.29 1.22 3.05
CA TRP A 353 22.30 2.65 2.75
C TRP A 353 23.24 3.43 3.67
N ARG A 354 23.15 3.19 4.96
CA ARG A 354 23.91 3.92 5.98
C ARG A 354 25.40 3.65 5.89
N GLN A 355 25.78 2.45 5.44
CA GLN A 355 27.16 2.07 5.10
C GLN A 355 27.60 2.56 3.71
N ARG A 356 26.76 3.31 2.98
CA ARG A 356 27.01 3.78 1.61
C ARG A 356 27.31 2.66 0.59
N ARG A 357 26.83 1.44 0.84
CA ARG A 357 27.00 0.32 -0.10
C ARG A 357 25.97 0.36 -1.22
N VAL A 358 24.80 0.90 -0.93
CA VAL A 358 23.67 1.02 -1.87
C VAL A 358 23.14 2.45 -1.83
N ALA A 359 22.74 2.95 -2.98
CA ALA A 359 22.08 4.26 -3.07
C ALA A 359 20.77 4.25 -2.27
N PRO A 360 20.39 5.35 -1.60
CA PRO A 360 19.21 5.39 -0.73
C PRO A 360 17.91 5.02 -1.45
N VAL A 361 17.80 5.36 -2.73
CA VAL A 361 16.64 5.01 -3.56
C VAL A 361 16.56 3.52 -3.79
N LEU A 362 17.68 2.87 -4.14
CA LEU A 362 17.73 1.43 -4.37
C LEU A 362 17.46 0.65 -3.08
N ALA A 363 17.97 1.13 -1.94
CA ALA A 363 17.71 0.54 -0.64
C ALA A 363 16.20 0.62 -0.28
N LEU A 364 15.57 1.77 -0.51
CA LEU A 364 14.14 1.95 -0.27
C LEU A 364 13.30 1.07 -1.20
N VAL A 365 13.63 1.05 -2.50
CA VAL A 365 12.91 0.22 -3.48
C VAL A 365 13.03 -1.26 -3.13
N PHE A 366 14.22 -1.72 -2.76
CA PHE A 366 14.43 -3.10 -2.30
C PHE A 366 13.53 -3.44 -1.10
N ALA A 367 13.52 -2.59 -0.06
CA ALA A 367 12.69 -2.81 1.12
C ALA A 367 11.19 -2.86 0.77
N LEU A 368 10.73 -1.95 -0.09
CA LEU A 368 9.32 -1.89 -0.50
C LEU A 368 8.92 -3.07 -1.38
N VAL A 369 9.78 -3.50 -2.32
CA VAL A 369 9.51 -4.67 -3.16
C VAL A 369 9.40 -5.93 -2.31
N MET A 370 10.30 -6.11 -1.34
CA MET A 370 10.24 -7.27 -0.42
C MET A 370 8.99 -7.22 0.46
N ALA A 371 8.70 -6.08 1.08
CA ALA A 371 7.54 -5.93 1.95
C ALA A 371 6.22 -6.10 1.19
N PHE A 372 6.07 -5.45 0.04
CA PHE A 372 4.86 -5.52 -0.78
C PHE A 372 4.70 -6.90 -1.42
N GLY A 373 5.78 -7.46 -2.01
CA GLY A 373 5.74 -8.78 -2.65
C GLY A 373 5.35 -9.89 -1.68
N ILE A 374 5.99 -9.92 -0.49
CA ILE A 374 5.67 -10.92 0.54
C ILE A 374 4.26 -10.68 1.10
N GLY A 375 3.87 -9.42 1.37
CA GLY A 375 2.51 -9.10 1.80
C GLY A 375 1.43 -9.52 0.79
N LEU A 376 1.65 -9.24 -0.50
CA LEU A 376 0.75 -9.63 -1.59
C LEU A 376 0.67 -11.15 -1.73
N SER A 377 1.78 -11.87 -1.55
CA SER A 377 1.78 -13.34 -1.61
C SER A 377 0.86 -13.96 -0.55
N ARG A 378 0.79 -13.36 0.65
CA ARG A 378 -0.09 -13.84 1.74
C ARG A 378 -1.58 -13.62 1.42
N LEU A 379 -1.88 -12.56 0.68
CA LEU A 379 -3.23 -12.30 0.18
C LEU A 379 -3.59 -13.27 -0.95
N TYR A 380 -2.71 -13.42 -1.95
CA TYR A 380 -3.00 -14.27 -3.11
C TYR A 380 -3.14 -15.76 -2.75
N LEU A 381 -2.31 -16.24 -1.84
CA LEU A 381 -2.41 -17.59 -1.29
C LEU A 381 -3.59 -17.75 -0.30
N VAL A 382 -4.29 -16.65 -0.01
CA VAL A 382 -5.43 -16.57 0.91
C VAL A 382 -5.06 -17.05 2.32
N GLU A 383 -3.80 -16.85 2.74
CA GLU A 383 -3.31 -17.23 4.06
C GLU A 383 -3.76 -16.26 5.15
N HIS A 384 -4.01 -15.04 4.77
CA HIS A 384 -4.39 -13.93 5.64
C HIS A 384 -5.43 -13.05 4.97
N TYR A 385 -6.23 -12.40 5.77
CA TYR A 385 -7.09 -11.32 5.35
C TYR A 385 -6.29 -10.04 5.06
N LEU A 386 -6.87 -9.11 4.28
CA LEU A 386 -6.24 -7.83 3.99
C LEU A 386 -5.89 -7.05 5.25
N SER A 387 -6.81 -7.01 6.21
CA SER A 387 -6.58 -6.35 7.50
C SER A 387 -5.43 -6.97 8.28
N ASP A 388 -5.21 -8.30 8.23
CA ASP A 388 -4.08 -8.97 8.89
C ASP A 388 -2.73 -8.54 8.30
N VAL A 389 -2.67 -8.42 6.96
CA VAL A 389 -1.46 -8.01 6.24
C VAL A 389 -1.13 -6.54 6.50
N LEU A 390 -2.12 -5.65 6.46
CA LEU A 390 -1.93 -4.23 6.74
C LEU A 390 -1.47 -3.99 8.18
N ASN A 391 -2.11 -4.63 9.16
CA ASN A 391 -1.70 -4.52 10.56
C ASN A 391 -0.32 -5.13 10.79
N GLY A 392 0.00 -6.27 10.15
CA GLY A 392 1.33 -6.83 10.17
C GLY A 392 2.39 -5.85 9.65
N ALA A 393 2.14 -5.21 8.52
CA ALA A 393 3.04 -4.20 7.94
C ALA A 393 3.24 -2.98 8.87
N ILE A 394 2.18 -2.53 9.56
CA ILE A 394 2.27 -1.43 10.54
C ILE A 394 3.13 -1.83 11.73
N ILE A 395 2.95 -3.04 12.27
CA ILE A 395 3.79 -3.57 13.36
C ILE A 395 5.25 -3.65 12.92
N GLY A 396 5.50 -4.17 11.71
CA GLY A 396 6.82 -4.20 11.11
C GLY A 396 7.46 -2.82 10.97
N ALA A 397 6.69 -1.82 10.50
CA ALA A 397 7.16 -0.44 10.35
C ALA A 397 7.49 0.22 11.71
N LEU A 398 6.71 -0.10 12.75
CA LEU A 398 6.99 0.35 14.11
C LEU A 398 8.35 -0.16 14.59
N TRP A 399 8.57 -1.48 14.52
CA TRP A 399 9.82 -2.08 14.96
C TRP A 399 11.01 -1.68 14.08
N LEU A 400 10.80 -1.44 12.80
CA LEU A 400 11.79 -0.81 11.91
C LEU A 400 12.18 0.57 12.45
N GLY A 401 11.21 1.41 12.78
CA GLY A 401 11.43 2.74 13.36
C GLY A 401 12.23 2.66 14.68
N ILE A 402 11.87 1.73 15.57
CA ILE A 402 12.58 1.50 16.84
C ILE A 402 14.02 1.05 16.58
N GLY A 403 14.23 0.10 15.66
CA GLY A 403 15.56 -0.40 15.32
C GLY A 403 16.48 0.66 14.72
N VAL A 404 15.95 1.47 13.80
CA VAL A 404 16.66 2.63 13.22
C VAL A 404 17.02 3.64 14.31
N ALA A 405 16.04 4.01 15.15
CA ALA A 405 16.22 4.95 16.23
C ALA A 405 17.28 4.49 17.24
N PHE A 406 17.22 3.21 17.63
CA PHE A 406 18.19 2.59 18.53
C PHE A 406 19.60 2.61 17.92
N THR A 407 19.72 2.24 16.63
CA THR A 407 21.01 2.23 15.92
C THR A 407 21.65 3.61 15.87
N GLU A 408 20.88 4.65 15.53
CA GLU A 408 21.40 6.02 15.44
C GLU A 408 21.69 6.61 16.83
N TRP A 409 20.87 6.31 17.84
CA TRP A 409 21.13 6.69 19.22
C TRP A 409 22.44 6.06 19.75
N TRP A 410 22.65 4.76 19.52
CA TRP A 410 23.85 4.07 19.94
C TRP A 410 25.11 4.68 19.30
N ARG A 411 25.03 4.96 18.00
CA ARG A 411 26.12 5.64 17.28
C ARG A 411 26.42 7.03 17.85
N ALA A 412 25.40 7.82 18.10
CA ALA A 412 25.54 9.15 18.68
C ALA A 412 26.10 9.11 20.11
N ARG A 413 25.65 8.16 20.93
CA ARG A 413 26.05 8.01 22.35
C ARG A 413 27.53 7.66 22.49
N PHE A 414 28.05 6.82 21.58
CA PHE A 414 29.43 6.33 21.63
C PHE A 414 30.34 7.00 20.56
N ALA A 415 29.90 8.12 19.97
CA ALA A 415 30.61 8.88 18.96
C ALA A 415 31.14 8.01 17.78
N ILE A 416 30.42 6.93 17.45
CA ILE A 416 30.81 6.00 16.39
C ILE A 416 30.45 6.60 15.04
N GLN A 417 31.42 7.01 14.27
CA GLN A 417 31.20 7.45 12.90
C GLN A 417 30.89 6.27 11.98
N PRO A 418 30.01 6.46 10.98
CA PRO A 418 29.74 5.43 9.97
C PRO A 418 31.03 5.16 9.18
N ARG A 419 31.69 4.05 9.47
CA ARG A 419 32.91 3.64 8.78
C ARG A 419 32.53 2.83 7.54
N GLN A 420 33.03 3.21 6.38
CA GLN A 420 33.10 2.30 5.24
C GLN A 420 34.12 1.22 5.58
N SER A 421 33.64 0.07 6.01
CA SER A 421 34.53 -1.09 6.16
C SER A 421 34.44 -1.88 4.85
N PRO A 422 35.55 -2.10 4.13
CA PRO A 422 35.53 -3.00 3.00
C PRO A 422 35.05 -4.37 3.47
N LEU A 423 34.26 -5.07 2.66
CA LEU A 423 33.92 -6.47 2.92
C LEU A 423 35.23 -7.26 2.88
N ARG A 424 35.77 -7.56 4.06
CA ARG A 424 36.87 -8.51 4.17
C ARG A 424 36.29 -9.91 3.95
N ALA A 425 37.10 -10.83 3.45
CA ALA A 425 36.65 -12.19 3.15
C ALA A 425 36.00 -12.88 4.38
N VAL A 426 36.56 -12.72 5.56
CA VAL A 426 36.07 -13.35 6.80
C VAL A 426 34.63 -12.91 7.18
N PRO A 427 34.28 -11.61 7.21
CA PRO A 427 32.91 -11.19 7.45
C PRO A 427 31.91 -11.49 6.32
N ALA A 428 32.39 -11.82 5.12
CA ALA A 428 31.52 -12.20 4.00
C ALA A 428 31.03 -13.67 4.11
N LEU A 429 31.81 -14.54 4.76
CA LEU A 429 31.49 -15.97 4.90
C LEU A 429 30.14 -16.24 5.55
N PRO A 430 29.79 -15.65 6.73
CA PRO A 430 28.50 -15.90 7.34
C PRO A 430 27.32 -15.40 6.48
N ILE A 431 27.50 -14.32 5.73
CA ILE A 431 26.46 -13.85 4.79
C ILE A 431 26.30 -14.85 3.65
N ALA A 432 27.41 -15.32 3.06
CA ALA A 432 27.37 -16.29 1.98
C ALA A 432 26.73 -17.60 2.43
N ALA A 433 27.10 -18.12 3.59
CA ALA A 433 26.50 -19.33 4.18
C ALA A 433 25.00 -19.15 4.44
N ALA A 434 24.59 -18.02 4.99
CA ALA A 434 23.17 -17.69 5.22
C ALA A 434 22.39 -17.58 3.89
N MET A 435 22.98 -16.99 2.85
CA MET A 435 22.36 -16.90 1.53
C MET A 435 22.23 -18.28 0.85
N ILE A 436 23.22 -19.14 0.97
CA ILE A 436 23.15 -20.52 0.46
C ILE A 436 22.04 -21.30 1.16
N PHE A 437 21.99 -21.21 2.50
CA PHE A 437 20.93 -21.85 3.27
C PHE A 437 19.55 -21.29 2.94
N ALA A 438 19.42 -19.97 2.80
CA ALA A 438 18.17 -19.33 2.40
C ALA A 438 17.75 -19.78 1.01
N ALA A 439 18.67 -19.82 0.03
CA ALA A 439 18.39 -20.29 -1.31
C ALA A 439 17.93 -21.76 -1.32
N TYR A 440 18.61 -22.62 -0.58
CA TYR A 440 18.19 -24.02 -0.38
C TYR A 440 16.79 -24.11 0.22
N THR A 441 16.50 -23.35 1.27
CA THR A 441 15.18 -23.36 1.93
C THR A 441 14.07 -22.85 0.99
N ILE A 442 14.35 -21.82 0.18
CA ILE A 442 13.39 -21.28 -0.77
C ILE A 442 13.12 -22.28 -1.90
N THR A 443 14.15 -22.93 -2.43
CA THR A 443 13.98 -23.91 -3.52
C THR A 443 13.30 -25.19 -3.06
N THR A 444 13.44 -25.55 -1.78
CA THR A 444 12.78 -26.72 -1.16
C THR A 444 11.53 -26.35 -0.36
N TYR A 445 11.01 -25.12 -0.55
CA TYR A 445 9.85 -24.66 0.18
C TYR A 445 8.58 -25.39 -0.27
N ALA A 446 8.15 -26.34 0.53
CA ALA A 446 6.97 -27.16 0.29
C ALA A 446 6.20 -27.41 1.61
N PRO A 447 5.55 -26.37 2.19
CA PRO A 447 4.69 -26.58 3.35
C PRO A 447 3.48 -27.43 2.97
N ALA A 448 2.88 -28.09 3.98
CA ALA A 448 1.68 -28.89 3.76
C ALA A 448 0.55 -28.03 3.22
N VAL A 449 -0.13 -28.53 2.20
CA VAL A 449 -1.25 -27.85 1.53
C VAL A 449 -2.58 -28.40 2.03
N THR A 450 -3.61 -27.56 2.07
CA THR A 450 -4.93 -27.92 2.62
C THR A 450 -5.72 -28.90 1.73
N GLY A 451 -5.28 -29.15 0.50
CA GLY A 451 -6.06 -29.93 -0.49
C GLY A 451 -7.22 -29.14 -1.14
N ILE A 452 -7.55 -27.97 -0.64
CA ILE A 452 -8.56 -27.07 -1.22
C ILE A 452 -7.92 -26.27 -2.36
N HIS A 453 -7.62 -26.95 -3.49
CA HIS A 453 -6.87 -26.30 -4.57
C HIS A 453 -7.75 -25.67 -5.63
N THR A 454 -8.83 -26.35 -5.98
CA THR A 454 -9.73 -25.98 -7.08
C THR A 454 -11.15 -26.49 -6.83
N GLU A 455 -11.34 -27.47 -5.96
CA GLU A 455 -12.66 -27.99 -5.67
C GLU A 455 -13.37 -27.09 -4.66
N ARG A 456 -14.56 -26.65 -5.04
CA ARG A 456 -15.46 -25.89 -4.18
C ARG A 456 -15.89 -26.79 -3.03
N PRO A 457 -15.97 -26.28 -1.79
CA PRO A 457 -16.58 -27.05 -0.71
C PRO A 457 -17.99 -27.45 -1.15
N ARG A 458 -18.24 -28.73 -1.24
CA ARG A 458 -19.58 -29.25 -1.52
C ARG A 458 -20.40 -28.99 -0.25
N LEU A 459 -21.28 -28.02 -0.30
CA LEU A 459 -22.26 -27.81 0.77
C LEU A 459 -23.21 -29.02 0.76
N VAL A 460 -23.01 -29.92 1.70
CA VAL A 460 -24.00 -30.95 2.03
C VAL A 460 -24.89 -30.35 3.10
N ALA A 461 -25.98 -29.73 2.69
CA ALA A 461 -26.96 -29.17 3.60
C ALA A 461 -28.32 -29.74 3.27
N THR A 462 -29.17 -29.91 4.28
CA THR A 462 -30.57 -30.28 4.09
C THR A 462 -31.36 -29.11 3.51
N ASP A 463 -32.47 -29.38 2.85
CA ASP A 463 -33.34 -28.34 2.26
C ASP A 463 -33.74 -27.27 3.29
N ALA A 464 -33.95 -27.68 4.55
CA ALA A 464 -34.29 -26.77 5.64
C ALA A 464 -33.12 -25.87 6.05
N GLU A 465 -31.87 -26.39 6.06
CA GLU A 465 -30.67 -25.61 6.34
C GLU A 465 -30.34 -24.64 5.19
N ILE A 466 -30.58 -25.08 3.96
CA ILE A 466 -30.45 -24.20 2.78
C ILE A 466 -31.47 -23.07 2.87
N ALA A 467 -32.74 -23.36 3.11
CA ALA A 467 -33.79 -22.35 3.23
C ALA A 467 -33.53 -21.35 4.36
N ALA A 468 -32.96 -21.79 5.48
CA ALA A 468 -32.63 -20.94 6.62
C ALA A 468 -31.35 -20.09 6.40
N SER A 469 -30.46 -20.53 5.52
CA SER A 469 -29.17 -19.88 5.27
C SER A 469 -29.12 -19.01 4.01
N ILE A 470 -30.20 -19.02 3.21
CA ILE A 470 -30.25 -18.25 1.95
C ILE A 470 -30.25 -16.75 2.27
N ALA A 471 -29.19 -16.05 1.87
CA ALA A 471 -29.22 -14.60 1.85
C ALA A 471 -30.30 -14.12 0.85
N PRO A 472 -31.16 -13.17 1.22
CA PRO A 472 -32.32 -12.79 0.40
C PRO A 472 -31.94 -12.10 -0.91
N ALA A 473 -30.73 -11.57 -0.98
CA ALA A 473 -30.23 -10.85 -2.15
C ALA A 473 -28.74 -11.13 -2.41
N THR A 474 -28.32 -10.87 -3.62
CA THR A 474 -26.90 -10.76 -3.97
C THR A 474 -26.35 -9.42 -3.52
N THR A 475 -25.04 -9.33 -3.31
CA THR A 475 -24.39 -8.12 -2.83
C THR A 475 -23.17 -7.75 -3.67
N SER A 476 -22.84 -6.46 -3.73
CA SER A 476 -21.60 -5.96 -4.29
C SER A 476 -20.40 -6.29 -3.39
N MET A 477 -19.18 -6.01 -3.85
CA MET A 477 -17.95 -6.13 -3.05
C MET A 477 -18.03 -5.31 -1.76
N THR A 478 -18.66 -4.15 -1.78
CA THR A 478 -18.82 -3.24 -0.65
C THR A 478 -20.03 -3.57 0.25
N GLY A 479 -20.89 -4.52 -0.16
CA GLY A 479 -22.05 -4.97 0.60
C GLY A 479 -23.35 -4.30 0.24
N THR A 480 -23.38 -3.48 -0.80
CA THR A 480 -24.62 -2.95 -1.34
C THR A 480 -25.46 -4.10 -1.86
N GLU A 481 -26.73 -4.19 -1.43
CA GLU A 481 -27.67 -5.16 -1.97
C GLU A 481 -27.94 -4.87 -3.45
N LEU A 482 -27.97 -5.93 -4.24
CA LEU A 482 -28.20 -5.90 -5.68
C LEU A 482 -29.53 -6.62 -6.00
N ALA A 483 -29.46 -7.67 -6.82
CA ALA A 483 -30.65 -8.40 -7.22
C ALA A 483 -31.14 -9.36 -6.12
N PRO A 484 -32.46 -9.43 -5.85
CA PRO A 484 -33.02 -10.44 -4.95
C PRO A 484 -32.87 -11.84 -5.54
N ILE A 485 -32.77 -12.85 -4.66
CA ILE A 485 -32.79 -14.25 -5.07
C ILE A 485 -34.23 -14.68 -5.25
N ALA A 486 -34.64 -14.87 -6.48
CA ALA A 486 -36.01 -15.28 -6.84
C ALA A 486 -36.18 -16.80 -6.96
N LEU A 487 -35.10 -17.54 -7.24
CA LEU A 487 -35.18 -18.97 -7.49
C LEU A 487 -33.88 -19.66 -7.01
N VAL A 488 -34.02 -20.83 -6.40
CA VAL A 488 -32.94 -21.74 -6.03
C VAL A 488 -33.16 -23.06 -6.74
N ILE A 489 -32.16 -23.46 -7.54
CA ILE A 489 -32.18 -24.71 -8.29
C ILE A 489 -31.20 -25.68 -7.64
N MET A 490 -31.67 -26.85 -7.24
CA MET A 490 -30.83 -27.93 -6.75
C MET A 490 -30.57 -28.95 -7.86
N ALA A 491 -29.32 -29.30 -8.04
CA ALA A 491 -28.89 -30.31 -9.02
C ALA A 491 -27.69 -31.10 -8.48
N PRO A 492 -27.45 -32.32 -9.00
CA PRO A 492 -26.33 -33.15 -8.57
C PRO A 492 -24.96 -32.48 -8.77
N ASP A 493 -24.82 -31.74 -9.86
CA ASP A 493 -23.62 -31.02 -10.24
C ASP A 493 -23.93 -29.81 -11.15
N MET A 494 -22.92 -29.00 -11.41
CA MET A 494 -23.06 -27.82 -12.26
C MET A 494 -23.27 -28.18 -13.73
N ASP A 495 -22.70 -29.28 -14.19
CA ASP A 495 -22.83 -29.71 -15.58
C ASP A 495 -24.27 -30.09 -15.93
N ALA A 496 -24.99 -30.68 -14.99
CA ALA A 496 -26.43 -30.93 -15.12
C ALA A 496 -27.26 -29.65 -15.24
N ILE A 497 -26.88 -28.59 -14.49
CA ILE A 497 -27.53 -27.27 -14.59
C ILE A 497 -27.24 -26.65 -15.96
N ILE A 498 -25.96 -26.64 -16.37
CA ILE A 498 -25.52 -26.08 -17.65
C ILE A 498 -26.25 -26.76 -18.81
N ALA A 499 -26.30 -28.12 -18.81
CA ALA A 499 -26.99 -28.87 -19.84
C ALA A 499 -28.48 -28.54 -19.93
N ARG A 500 -29.18 -28.44 -18.78
CA ARG A 500 -30.63 -28.14 -18.76
C ARG A 500 -30.91 -26.69 -19.17
N LEU A 501 -30.10 -25.73 -18.71
CA LEU A 501 -30.23 -24.34 -19.12
C LEU A 501 -29.91 -24.15 -20.60
N GLY A 502 -28.93 -24.88 -21.14
CA GLY A 502 -28.59 -24.88 -22.56
C GLY A 502 -29.75 -25.35 -23.43
N VAL A 503 -30.45 -26.41 -23.03
CA VAL A 503 -31.66 -26.89 -23.73
C VAL A 503 -32.78 -25.84 -23.69
N ALA A 504 -32.84 -25.03 -22.65
CA ALA A 504 -33.82 -23.95 -22.52
C ALA A 504 -33.38 -22.64 -23.23
N GLY A 505 -32.28 -22.65 -23.96
CA GLY A 505 -31.77 -21.52 -24.74
C GLY A 505 -30.93 -20.52 -23.93
N TRP A 506 -30.48 -20.91 -22.73
CA TRP A 506 -29.56 -20.10 -21.94
C TRP A 506 -28.11 -20.46 -22.24
N ALA A 507 -27.28 -19.48 -22.55
CA ALA A 507 -25.85 -19.64 -22.71
C ALA A 507 -25.08 -19.24 -21.45
N GLN A 508 -24.12 -20.05 -21.05
CA GLN A 508 -23.22 -19.69 -19.97
C GLN A 508 -22.31 -18.55 -20.44
N SER A 509 -22.31 -17.46 -19.71
CA SER A 509 -21.43 -16.36 -19.99
C SER A 509 -20.02 -16.63 -19.43
N PRO A 510 -18.97 -16.14 -20.09
CA PRO A 510 -17.62 -16.28 -19.58
C PRO A 510 -17.49 -15.65 -18.20
N ALA A 511 -16.65 -16.25 -17.36
CA ALA A 511 -16.38 -15.68 -16.03
C ALA A 511 -15.78 -14.26 -16.17
N PRO A 512 -16.21 -13.31 -15.35
CA PRO A 512 -15.72 -11.94 -15.41
C PRO A 512 -14.19 -11.90 -15.25
N GLY A 513 -13.54 -11.08 -16.05
CA GLY A 513 -12.10 -10.88 -16.02
C GLY A 513 -11.67 -9.98 -14.85
N LEU A 514 -10.34 -9.80 -14.69
CA LEU A 514 -9.79 -8.97 -13.61
C LEU A 514 -10.19 -7.49 -13.75
N ALA A 515 -10.34 -6.98 -14.99
CA ALA A 515 -10.79 -5.62 -15.23
C ALA A 515 -12.23 -5.42 -14.73
N GLU A 516 -13.10 -6.38 -15.01
CA GLU A 516 -14.49 -6.40 -14.53
C GLU A 516 -14.57 -6.57 -13.02
N ALA A 517 -13.67 -7.34 -12.42
CA ALA A 517 -13.56 -7.45 -10.96
C ALA A 517 -13.16 -6.12 -10.30
N ILE A 518 -12.27 -5.34 -10.93
CA ILE A 518 -11.89 -4.00 -10.46
C ILE A 518 -13.07 -3.03 -10.63
N LEU A 519 -13.77 -3.08 -11.76
CA LEU A 519 -14.97 -2.28 -12.00
C LEU A 519 -16.06 -2.56 -10.96
N ALA A 520 -16.28 -3.83 -10.64
CA ALA A 520 -17.22 -4.26 -9.61
C ALA A 520 -16.92 -3.71 -8.22
N ALA A 521 -15.66 -3.45 -7.91
CA ALA A 521 -15.27 -2.89 -6.62
C ALA A 521 -15.62 -1.39 -6.49
N PHE A 522 -15.88 -0.70 -7.60
CA PHE A 522 -16.06 0.75 -7.64
C PHE A 522 -17.39 1.24 -8.21
N GLY A 523 -18.23 0.37 -8.79
CA GLY A 523 -19.48 0.77 -9.43
C GLY A 523 -20.68 -0.05 -8.96
N SER A 524 -21.64 0.61 -8.32
CA SER A 524 -22.94 -0.01 -7.96
C SER A 524 -24.02 0.19 -9.03
N ASP A 525 -23.88 1.18 -9.91
CA ASP A 525 -24.97 1.63 -10.78
C ASP A 525 -24.83 1.19 -12.25
N ALA A 526 -23.71 0.57 -12.61
CA ALA A 526 -23.43 0.18 -13.99
C ALA A 526 -24.19 -1.06 -14.51
N GLN A 527 -24.99 -1.72 -13.65
CA GLN A 527 -25.66 -2.98 -14.00
C GLN A 527 -26.98 -2.80 -14.77
N ASP A 528 -27.62 -1.62 -14.62
CA ASP A 528 -28.95 -1.40 -15.23
C ASP A 528 -28.90 -0.98 -16.71
N GLU A 529 -27.79 -0.43 -17.18
CA GLU A 529 -27.70 0.11 -18.54
C GLU A 529 -26.96 -0.79 -19.56
N HIS A 530 -26.11 -1.73 -19.09
CA HIS A 530 -25.39 -2.64 -20.00
C HIS A 530 -25.27 -4.08 -19.48
N PRO A 531 -26.03 -5.03 -20.03
CA PRO A 531 -26.03 -6.43 -19.62
C PRO A 531 -24.71 -7.18 -19.87
N THR A 532 -23.75 -6.55 -20.57
CA THR A 532 -22.43 -7.12 -20.85
C THR A 532 -21.36 -6.71 -19.86
N ALA A 533 -21.54 -5.65 -19.07
CA ALA A 533 -20.61 -5.22 -18.04
C ALA A 533 -20.94 -5.91 -16.71
N ARG A 534 -20.37 -7.11 -16.50
CA ARG A 534 -20.69 -7.93 -15.34
C ARG A 534 -19.74 -7.66 -14.20
N ALA A 535 -20.24 -7.01 -13.18
CA ALA A 535 -19.58 -6.89 -11.90
C ALA A 535 -19.54 -8.25 -11.18
N TRP A 536 -18.48 -8.52 -10.38
CA TRP A 536 -18.48 -9.63 -9.46
C TRP A 536 -19.54 -9.44 -8.39
N VAL A 537 -20.57 -10.29 -8.46
CA VAL A 537 -21.67 -10.34 -7.51
C VAL A 537 -21.36 -11.39 -6.47
N PHE A 538 -21.74 -11.15 -5.22
CA PHE A 538 -21.51 -12.05 -4.10
C PHE A 538 -22.84 -12.52 -3.53
N TRP A 539 -22.89 -13.80 -3.18
CA TRP A 539 -23.96 -14.39 -2.41
C TRP A 539 -23.37 -15.02 -1.15
N GLY A 540 -23.83 -14.59 0.04
CA GLY A 540 -23.27 -15.06 1.30
C GLY A 540 -21.74 -14.92 1.39
N ASN A 541 -21.17 -13.81 0.88
CA ASN A 541 -19.74 -13.55 0.75
C ASN A 541 -18.97 -14.45 -0.24
N GLN A 542 -19.64 -15.33 -0.98
CA GLN A 542 -19.05 -16.13 -2.06
C GLN A 542 -19.24 -15.44 -3.40
N PRO A 543 -18.22 -15.36 -4.27
CA PRO A 543 -18.40 -14.80 -5.60
C PRO A 543 -19.28 -15.73 -6.46
N VAL A 544 -20.14 -15.14 -7.28
CA VAL A 544 -20.92 -15.87 -8.25
C VAL A 544 -20.00 -16.40 -9.36
N PHE A 545 -20.02 -17.70 -9.58
CA PHE A 545 -19.06 -18.38 -10.49
C PHE A 545 -19.58 -18.60 -11.90
N ALA A 546 -20.86 -18.61 -12.09
CA ALA A 546 -21.49 -18.80 -13.39
C ALA A 546 -22.67 -17.85 -13.53
N THR A 547 -22.75 -17.22 -14.67
CA THR A 547 -23.88 -16.39 -15.08
C THR A 547 -24.38 -16.93 -16.43
N PHE A 548 -25.69 -16.87 -16.61
CA PHE A 548 -26.31 -17.35 -17.84
C PHE A 548 -27.09 -16.20 -18.46
N THR A 549 -27.03 -16.10 -19.77
CA THR A 549 -27.83 -15.17 -20.57
C THR A 549 -28.66 -15.93 -21.56
N LYS A 550 -29.85 -15.42 -21.82
CA LYS A 550 -30.70 -15.87 -22.91
C LYS A 550 -30.80 -14.68 -23.87
N ASP A 551 -30.42 -14.89 -25.12
CA ASP A 551 -30.67 -13.91 -26.15
C ASP A 551 -32.19 -13.98 -26.47
N ASP A 552 -32.87 -12.84 -26.37
CA ASP A 552 -34.28 -12.69 -26.68
C ASP A 552 -34.55 -12.81 -28.18
#